data_02970d0e158057d38cf7535cdc9f0486
#
_entry.id   02970d0e158057d38cf7535cdc9f0486
#
_cell.length_a   1.000
_cell.length_b   1.000
_cell.length_c   1.000
_cell.angle_alpha   90.00
_cell.angle_beta   90.00
_cell.angle_gamma   90.00
#
_symmetry.space_group_name_H-M   'P 1'
#
loop_
_entity.id
_entity.type
_entity.pdbx_description
1 polymer ?
#
loop_
_entity_poly.entity_id
_entity_poly.type
_entity_poly.pdbx_seq_one_letter_code
_entity_poly.pdbx_strand_id
1 'polypeptide(L)'
;ASHSWGHRDLGTIEWDKFKADCDKWDNEVRTLIGPTDIILFPFGADVGDWHPYQNDNERFRYLKNLGFSYFCNVDSSQYWVQIGDDFLRQGRRNLDGFRMWMDIEAGSDTSKRKLDDL
;
A
#
# COMPACT_ATOMS: atom_id res chain seq x y z
N ALA A 1 -1.12 5.66 -9.86
CA ALA A 1 -0.52 4.78 -8.85
C ALA A 1 -0.29 3.38 -9.41
N SER A 2 0.74 2.69 -8.92
CA SER A 2 0.92 1.26 -9.20
C SER A 2 0.02 0.40 -8.31
N HIS A 3 -0.46 -0.71 -8.87
CA HIS A 3 -1.15 -1.77 -8.13
C HIS A 3 -0.61 -3.15 -8.54
N SER A 4 0.70 -3.25 -8.71
CA SER A 4 1.46 -4.31 -9.38
C SER A 4 1.04 -4.53 -10.85
N TRP A 5 1.83 -5.27 -11.62
CA TRP A 5 1.45 -5.62 -13.00
C TRP A 5 0.45 -6.79 -13.01
N GLY A 6 0.72 -7.83 -12.26
CA GLY A 6 -0.07 -9.06 -12.23
C GLY A 6 -1.01 -9.18 -11.03
N HIS A 7 -1.28 -8.09 -10.30
CA HIS A 7 -2.09 -8.11 -9.08
C HIS A 7 -1.62 -9.19 -8.10
N ARG A 8 -0.30 -9.21 -7.82
CA ARG A 8 0.35 -10.22 -7.00
C ARG A 8 0.43 -9.79 -5.53
N ASP A 9 0.52 -10.79 -4.65
CA ASP A 9 0.91 -10.58 -3.27
C ASP A 9 2.41 -10.24 -3.21
N LEU A 10 2.72 -8.95 -3.23
CA LEU A 10 4.10 -8.46 -3.26
C LEU A 10 4.86 -8.70 -1.96
N GLY A 11 4.16 -8.98 -0.87
CA GLY A 11 4.78 -9.28 0.42
C GLY A 11 5.39 -10.67 0.49
N THR A 12 4.79 -11.65 -0.19
CA THR A 12 5.12 -13.07 0.00
C THR A 12 5.64 -13.80 -1.23
N ILE A 13 5.38 -13.29 -2.45
CA ILE A 13 5.87 -13.96 -3.67
C ILE A 13 7.39 -14.08 -3.69
N GLU A 14 7.89 -15.09 -4.40
CA GLU A 14 9.33 -15.30 -4.59
C GLU A 14 10.01 -14.05 -5.14
N TRP A 15 11.25 -13.82 -4.72
CA TRP A 15 12.01 -12.61 -5.05
C TRP A 15 12.12 -12.34 -6.55
N ASP A 16 12.38 -13.37 -7.36
CA ASP A 16 12.50 -13.19 -8.82
C ASP A 16 11.16 -12.84 -9.47
N LYS A 17 10.07 -13.40 -8.96
CA LYS A 17 8.72 -13.05 -9.41
C LYS A 17 8.31 -11.64 -8.98
N PHE A 18 8.72 -11.22 -7.79
CA PHE A 18 8.52 -9.85 -7.31
C PHE A 18 9.21 -8.84 -8.23
N LYS A 19 10.51 -9.04 -8.52
CA LYS A 19 11.23 -8.16 -9.43
C LYS A 19 10.60 -8.12 -10.82
N ALA A 20 10.31 -9.30 -11.38
CA ALA A 20 9.70 -9.39 -12.70
C ALA A 20 8.36 -8.67 -12.80
N ASP A 21 7.51 -8.74 -11.77
CA ASP A 21 6.23 -8.03 -11.73
C ASP A 21 6.45 -6.51 -11.67
N CYS A 22 7.34 -6.06 -10.81
CA CYS A 22 7.66 -4.63 -10.66
C CYS A 22 8.27 -4.05 -11.95
N ASP A 23 9.23 -4.74 -12.54
CA ASP A 23 9.89 -4.31 -13.78
C ASP A 23 8.92 -4.28 -14.96
N LYS A 24 8.04 -5.27 -15.03
CA LYS A 24 7.04 -5.31 -16.08
C LYS A 24 6.03 -4.18 -15.94
N TRP A 25 5.60 -3.87 -14.72
CA TRP A 25 4.78 -2.70 -14.48
C TRP A 25 5.51 -1.41 -14.89
N ASP A 26 6.76 -1.27 -14.52
CA ASP A 26 7.57 -0.09 -14.84
C ASP A 26 7.72 0.11 -16.35
N ASN A 27 8.00 -0.95 -17.08
CA ASN A 27 8.21 -0.90 -18.52
C ASN A 27 6.92 -0.76 -19.34
N GLU A 28 5.84 -1.41 -18.94
CA GLU A 28 4.63 -1.49 -19.75
C GLU A 28 3.53 -0.50 -19.31
N VAL A 29 3.42 -0.21 -18.01
CA VAL A 29 2.37 0.64 -17.47
C VAL A 29 2.85 2.08 -17.25
N ARG A 30 3.98 2.25 -16.56
CA ARG A 30 4.49 3.61 -16.29
C ARG A 30 4.74 4.39 -17.57
N THR A 31 5.19 3.75 -18.64
CA THR A 31 5.41 4.38 -19.93
C THR A 31 4.11 4.92 -20.56
N LEU A 32 2.96 4.36 -20.21
CA LEU A 32 1.65 4.79 -20.70
C LEU A 32 1.02 5.89 -19.85
N ILE A 33 1.17 5.79 -18.52
CA ILE A 33 0.48 6.71 -17.59
C ILE A 33 1.34 7.89 -17.14
N GLY A 34 2.63 7.83 -17.43
CA GLY A 34 3.61 8.82 -16.95
C GLY A 34 4.15 8.50 -15.55
N PRO A 35 5.00 9.38 -15.01
CA PRO A 35 5.63 9.17 -13.72
C PRO A 35 4.60 9.11 -12.58
N THR A 36 4.82 8.17 -11.67
CA THR A 36 4.09 8.07 -10.40
C THR A 36 5.02 7.52 -9.33
N ASP A 37 4.87 8.02 -8.13
CA ASP A 37 5.63 7.64 -6.93
C ASP A 37 4.77 6.89 -5.91
N ILE A 38 3.55 6.50 -6.29
CA ILE A 38 2.57 5.85 -5.41
C ILE A 38 2.41 4.38 -5.78
N ILE A 39 2.55 3.50 -4.79
CA ILE A 39 2.21 2.08 -4.92
C ILE A 39 1.10 1.70 -3.93
N LEU A 40 0.10 0.98 -4.44
CA LEU A 40 -1.00 0.39 -3.69
C LEU A 40 -0.80 -1.12 -3.68
N PHE A 41 -0.61 -1.71 -2.51
CA PHE A 41 -0.39 -3.15 -2.42
C PHE A 41 -1.67 -3.95 -2.67
N PRO A 42 -1.68 -4.89 -3.63
CA PRO A 42 -2.78 -5.84 -3.79
C PRO A 42 -2.98 -6.65 -2.51
N PHE A 43 -4.22 -6.96 -2.18
CA PHE A 43 -4.61 -7.74 -1.00
C PHE A 43 -4.20 -7.12 0.35
N GLY A 44 -3.65 -5.91 0.36
CA GLY A 44 -3.01 -5.37 1.55
C GLY A 44 -1.68 -6.06 1.91
N ALA A 45 -1.13 -6.83 0.97
CA ALA A 45 0.11 -7.60 1.17
C ALA A 45 1.33 -6.68 1.05
N ASP A 46 1.61 -6.01 2.14
CA ASP A 46 2.69 -5.06 2.30
C ASP A 46 4.05 -5.76 2.42
N VAL A 47 5.07 -5.15 1.85
CA VAL A 47 6.44 -5.68 1.86
C VAL A 47 7.11 -5.63 3.25
N GLY A 48 6.51 -4.96 4.21
CA GLY A 48 7.02 -4.89 5.59
C GLY A 48 6.37 -5.89 6.55
N ASP A 49 5.36 -6.63 6.11
CA ASP A 49 4.64 -7.60 6.95
C ASP A 49 4.27 -7.03 8.33
N TRP A 50 3.60 -5.87 8.35
CA TRP A 50 3.19 -5.11 9.55
C TRP A 50 4.32 -4.52 10.39
N HIS A 51 5.59 -4.83 10.08
CA HIS A 51 6.75 -4.20 10.70
C HIS A 51 7.11 -2.88 10.00
N PRO A 52 7.68 -1.92 10.70
CA PRO A 52 8.18 -0.70 10.07
C PRO A 52 9.19 -1.01 8.96
N TYR A 53 9.15 -0.23 7.88
CA TYR A 53 10.16 -0.34 6.83
C TYR A 53 11.53 0.04 7.37
N GLN A 54 12.51 -0.78 7.05
CA GLN A 54 13.91 -0.55 7.40
C GLN A 54 14.79 -0.67 6.14
N ASN A 55 15.96 -0.09 6.19
CA ASN A 55 16.87 -0.05 5.05
C ASN A 55 17.43 -1.43 4.64
N ASP A 56 17.30 -2.44 5.46
CA ASP A 56 17.69 -3.82 5.15
C ASP A 56 16.58 -4.61 4.41
N ASN A 57 15.37 -4.08 4.33
CA ASN A 57 14.29 -4.70 3.57
C ASN A 57 14.55 -4.58 2.07
N GLU A 58 14.87 -5.69 1.42
CA GLU A 58 15.21 -5.73 -0.01
C GLU A 58 14.06 -5.29 -0.91
N ARG A 59 12.82 -5.69 -0.59
CA ARG A 59 11.65 -5.33 -1.38
C ARG A 59 11.36 -3.84 -1.29
N PHE A 60 11.44 -3.28 -0.09
CA PHE A 60 11.30 -1.84 0.11
C PHE A 60 12.36 -1.06 -0.69
N ARG A 61 13.64 -1.45 -0.58
CA ARG A 61 14.72 -0.80 -1.35
C ARG A 61 14.49 -0.87 -2.86
N TYR A 62 14.04 -2.03 -3.34
CA TYR A 62 13.77 -2.21 -4.76
C TYR A 62 12.67 -1.25 -5.25
N LEU A 63 11.58 -1.14 -4.51
CA LEU A 63 10.49 -0.20 -4.81
C LEU A 63 10.95 1.26 -4.73
N LYS A 64 11.79 1.60 -3.75
CA LYS A 64 12.41 2.93 -3.66
C LYS A 64 13.27 3.23 -4.89
N ASN A 65 14.06 2.28 -5.36
CA ASN A 65 14.89 2.44 -6.55
C ASN A 65 14.07 2.62 -7.83
N LEU A 66 12.87 2.06 -7.89
CA LEU A 66 11.90 2.32 -8.97
C LEU A 66 11.18 3.67 -8.86
N GLY A 67 11.46 4.45 -7.81
CA GLY A 67 10.92 5.80 -7.63
C GLY A 67 9.66 5.89 -6.80
N PHE A 68 9.28 4.82 -6.11
CA PHE A 68 8.13 4.89 -5.19
C PHE A 68 8.52 5.53 -3.86
N SER A 69 7.68 6.42 -3.36
CA SER A 69 7.82 7.10 -2.07
C SER A 69 6.54 7.08 -1.23
N TYR A 70 5.40 6.76 -1.83
CA TYR A 70 4.13 6.59 -1.13
C TYR A 70 3.68 5.13 -1.20
N PHE A 71 3.64 4.48 -0.04
CA PHE A 71 3.33 3.06 0.11
C PHE A 71 1.99 2.90 0.81
N CYS A 72 0.98 2.45 0.06
CA CYS A 72 -0.38 2.36 0.55
C CYS A 72 -0.80 0.91 0.77
N ASN A 73 -1.02 0.57 2.02
CA ASN A 73 -1.52 -0.72 2.45
C ASN A 73 -3.05 -0.69 2.62
N VAL A 74 -3.65 -1.82 2.92
CA VAL A 74 -5.06 -1.91 3.32
C VAL A 74 -5.12 -2.27 4.79
N ASP A 75 -5.77 -1.42 5.58
CA ASP A 75 -6.14 -1.73 6.95
C ASP A 75 -7.61 -1.40 7.15
N SER A 76 -8.40 -2.41 7.48
CA SER A 76 -9.84 -2.23 7.70
C SER A 76 -10.18 -1.80 9.13
N SER A 77 -9.24 -1.89 10.06
CA SER A 77 -9.49 -1.71 11.48
C SER A 77 -9.07 -0.34 12.00
N GLN A 78 -7.94 0.19 11.55
CA GLN A 78 -7.42 1.46 12.05
C GLN A 78 -6.52 2.16 11.03
N TYR A 79 -6.30 3.44 11.25
CA TYR A 79 -5.31 4.21 10.51
C TYR A 79 -3.96 4.12 11.19
N TRP A 80 -2.95 3.98 10.39
CA TRP A 80 -1.58 4.10 10.84
C TRP A 80 -0.72 4.71 9.73
N VAL A 81 0.35 5.33 10.12
CA VAL A 81 1.30 5.95 9.21
C VAL A 81 2.71 5.76 9.73
N GLN A 82 3.63 5.49 8.82
CA GLN A 82 5.06 5.57 9.06
C GLN A 82 5.63 6.66 8.15
N ILE A 83 6.29 7.64 8.75
CA ILE A 83 6.95 8.73 8.04
C ILE A 83 8.45 8.48 8.13
N GLY A 84 9.09 8.31 6.98
CA GLY A 84 10.54 8.27 6.86
C GLY A 84 11.07 9.58 6.28
N ASP A 85 12.38 9.66 6.09
CA ASP A 85 13.02 10.88 5.55
C ASP A 85 12.57 11.18 4.11
N ASP A 86 12.33 10.14 3.32
CA ASP A 86 12.01 10.23 1.91
C ASP A 86 10.86 9.31 1.47
N PHE A 87 10.04 8.87 2.42
CA PHE A 87 8.86 8.06 2.13
C PHE A 87 7.75 8.25 3.16
N LEU A 88 6.53 7.91 2.74
CA LEU A 88 5.37 7.79 3.59
C LEU A 88 4.70 6.43 3.34
N ARG A 89 4.42 5.70 4.39
CA ARG A 89 3.67 4.45 4.37
C ARG A 89 2.41 4.61 5.19
N GLN A 90 1.26 4.24 4.63
CA GLN A 90 -0.02 4.42 5.31
C GLN A 90 -0.98 3.26 5.05
N GLY A 91 -1.83 3.00 6.03
CA GLY A 91 -3.00 2.15 5.86
C GLY A 91 -4.09 2.87 5.07
N ARG A 92 -4.75 2.14 4.16
CA ARG A 92 -5.96 2.60 3.46
C ARG A 92 -7.17 1.91 4.07
N ARG A 93 -8.26 2.64 4.17
CA ARG A 93 -9.54 2.06 4.53
C ARG A 93 -10.47 2.06 3.31
N ASN A 94 -11.12 0.94 3.06
CA ASN A 94 -12.14 0.87 2.03
C ASN A 94 -13.36 1.69 2.45
N LEU A 95 -13.82 2.52 1.53
CA LEU A 95 -15.06 3.28 1.65
C LEU A 95 -16.07 2.69 0.67
N ASP A 96 -16.80 1.71 1.13
CA ASP A 96 -17.94 1.14 0.41
C ASP A 96 -19.21 1.26 1.26
N GLY A 97 -20.37 1.07 0.63
CA GLY A 97 -21.65 1.28 1.30
C GLY A 97 -21.84 0.38 2.54
N PHE A 98 -21.34 -0.85 2.48
CA PHE A 98 -21.44 -1.78 3.62
C PHE A 98 -20.55 -1.32 4.78
N ARG A 99 -19.32 -0.92 4.50
CA ARG A 99 -18.39 -0.41 5.52
C ARG A 99 -18.91 0.88 6.13
N MET A 100 -19.42 1.80 5.32
CA MET A 100 -20.00 3.05 5.80
C MET A 100 -21.21 2.77 6.71
N TRP A 101 -22.07 1.85 6.32
CA TRP A 101 -23.20 1.44 7.15
C TRP A 101 -22.74 0.86 8.50
N MET A 102 -21.75 -0.04 8.49
CA MET A 102 -21.18 -0.58 9.73
C MET A 102 -20.60 0.50 10.64
N ASP A 103 -19.93 1.48 10.07
CA ASP A 103 -19.35 2.59 10.84
C ASP A 103 -20.42 3.47 11.47
N ILE A 104 -21.53 3.69 10.78
CA ILE A 104 -22.68 4.42 11.31
C ILE A 104 -23.35 3.62 12.45
N GLU A 105 -23.59 2.32 12.25
CA GLU A 105 -24.19 1.43 13.26
C GLU A 105 -23.29 1.25 14.49
N ALA A 106 -21.98 1.25 14.32
CA ALA A 106 -21.03 1.19 15.43
C ALA A 106 -21.11 2.43 16.34
N GLY A 107 -21.71 3.51 15.85
CA GLY A 107 -21.99 4.72 16.62
C GLY A 107 -20.74 5.34 17.24
N SER A 108 -20.65 5.31 18.57
CA SER A 108 -19.57 5.92 19.34
C SER A 108 -18.35 5.03 19.56
N ASP A 109 -18.18 3.95 18.81
CA ASP A 109 -16.98 3.12 18.92
C ASP A 109 -15.75 3.92 18.49
N THR A 110 -15.03 4.44 19.46
CA THR A 110 -13.82 5.27 19.24
C THR A 110 -12.60 4.45 18.84
N SER A 111 -12.68 3.10 18.88
CA SER A 111 -11.61 2.23 18.35
C SER A 111 -11.53 2.27 16.83
N LYS A 112 -12.58 2.78 16.18
CA LYS A 112 -12.66 2.94 14.72
C LYS A 112 -12.85 4.40 14.37
N ARG A 113 -12.02 4.91 13.48
CA ARG A 113 -12.22 6.24 12.95
C ARG A 113 -13.50 6.32 12.13
N LYS A 114 -14.29 7.33 12.39
CA LYS A 114 -15.47 7.65 11.60
C LYS A 114 -15.11 8.56 10.43
N LEU A 115 -16.01 8.63 9.45
CA LEU A 115 -15.83 9.53 8.31
C LEU A 115 -15.80 11.02 8.71
N ASP A 116 -16.52 11.37 9.76
CA ASP A 116 -16.56 12.74 10.30
C ASP A 116 -15.28 13.13 11.05
N ASP A 117 -14.40 12.18 11.35
CA ASP A 117 -13.08 12.45 11.92
C ASP A 117 -12.02 12.78 10.85
N LEU A 118 -12.41 12.66 9.60
CA LEU A 118 -11.56 12.95 8.45
C LEU A 118 -11.76 14.39 7.99
#